data_016015a856f88a738b45dfbd7c89ec06
#
_entry.id   016015a856f88a738b45dfbd7c89ec06
#
_cell.length_a   1.000
_cell.length_b   1.000
_cell.length_c   1.000
_cell.angle_alpha   90.00
_cell.angle_beta   90.00
_cell.angle_gamma   90.00
#
_symmetry.space_group_name_H-M   'P 1'
#
loop_
_entity.id
_entity.type
_entity.pdbx_description
1 polymer ?
#
loop_
_entity_poly.entity_id
_entity_poly.type
_entity_poly.pdbx_seq_one_letter_code
_entity_poly.pdbx_strand_id
1 'polypeptide(L)'
;MLKQPTKNLVKILKSGGIGVLATDTIYGLVGPALVPDTIERIYQVRKRTPTKPLIILLGQEKNLDLFGVKLSPGQRSLLATLWPGPVSIILPLKKAALKHFKYLHRGTGTLAFRLPYPKALRTLLLATGPLVAPSANPEGLPPAQTIKQARVYFGGQVDFYQAGPVKNQPSTLISFTGKKMLVLRK
;
A
#
# COMPACT_ATOMS: atom_id res chain seq x y z
N MET A 1 14.10 -14.33 -2.95
CA MET A 1 14.11 -13.13 -2.09
C MET A 1 13.87 -11.89 -2.96
N LEU A 2 13.12 -10.90 -2.44
CA LEU A 2 13.08 -9.57 -3.05
C LEU A 2 14.49 -8.99 -3.09
N LYS A 3 14.92 -8.49 -4.28
CA LYS A 3 16.21 -7.83 -4.42
C LYS A 3 16.25 -6.52 -3.64
N GLN A 4 17.42 -6.10 -3.20
CA GLN A 4 17.60 -4.77 -2.60
C GLN A 4 17.16 -3.68 -3.58
N PRO A 5 16.55 -2.58 -3.10
CA PRO A 5 16.12 -1.50 -3.95
C PRO A 5 17.30 -0.82 -4.63
N THR A 6 17.20 -0.61 -5.94
CA THR A 6 18.20 0.15 -6.69
C THR A 6 18.03 1.65 -6.46
N LYS A 7 19.13 2.41 -6.59
CA LYS A 7 19.09 3.89 -6.52
C LYS A 7 18.11 4.47 -7.53
N ASN A 8 18.04 3.89 -8.74
CA ASN A 8 17.11 4.32 -9.79
C ASN A 8 15.63 4.12 -9.38
N LEU A 9 15.28 2.96 -8.82
CA LEU A 9 13.92 2.70 -8.32
C LEU A 9 13.49 3.71 -7.25
N VAL A 10 14.40 3.99 -6.30
CA VAL A 10 14.16 4.99 -5.25
C VAL A 10 13.96 6.38 -5.87
N LYS A 11 14.77 6.76 -6.87
CA LYS A 11 14.64 8.05 -7.56
C LYS A 11 13.28 8.18 -8.25
N ILE A 12 12.85 7.16 -9.03
CA ILE A 12 11.55 7.15 -9.73
C ILE A 12 10.41 7.34 -8.72
N LEU A 13 10.40 6.58 -7.62
CA LEU A 13 9.34 6.69 -6.62
C LEU A 13 9.36 8.05 -5.91
N LYS A 14 10.54 8.60 -5.58
CA LYS A 14 10.63 9.93 -4.95
C LYS A 14 10.15 11.06 -5.85
N SER A 15 10.24 10.90 -7.17
CA SER A 15 9.74 11.89 -8.15
C SER A 15 8.25 11.70 -8.50
N GLY A 16 7.49 10.90 -7.76
CA GLY A 16 6.06 10.69 -7.99
C GLY A 16 5.74 9.56 -8.97
N GLY A 17 6.75 8.82 -9.45
CA GLY A 17 6.55 7.72 -10.39
C GLY A 17 5.77 6.56 -9.79
N ILE A 18 5.11 5.80 -10.67
CA ILE A 18 4.33 4.60 -10.32
C ILE A 18 4.88 3.36 -11.05
N GLY A 19 4.69 2.19 -10.47
CA GLY A 19 5.09 0.96 -11.15
C GLY A 19 4.63 -0.30 -10.46
N VAL A 20 4.95 -1.44 -11.08
CA VAL A 20 4.59 -2.74 -10.53
C VAL A 20 5.75 -3.32 -9.74
N LEU A 21 5.47 -3.69 -8.50
CA LEU A 21 6.44 -4.24 -7.55
C LEU A 21 5.91 -5.52 -6.92
N ALA A 22 6.77 -6.54 -6.81
CA ALA A 22 6.47 -7.72 -6.00
C ALA A 22 6.44 -7.33 -4.50
N THR A 23 5.38 -7.74 -3.81
CA THR A 23 5.26 -7.57 -2.35
C THR A 23 5.33 -8.93 -1.65
N ASP A 24 5.16 -8.95 -0.33
CA ASP A 24 5.07 -10.18 0.46
C ASP A 24 3.76 -10.97 0.24
N THR A 25 2.84 -10.44 -0.53
CA THR A 25 1.53 -11.03 -0.83
C THR A 25 1.34 -11.24 -2.32
N ILE A 26 1.05 -10.17 -3.05
CA ILE A 26 0.78 -10.16 -4.50
C ILE A 26 1.60 -9.05 -5.16
N TYR A 27 1.63 -8.99 -6.49
CA TYR A 27 2.12 -7.82 -7.19
C TYR A 27 1.23 -6.62 -6.87
N GLY A 28 1.85 -5.51 -6.47
CA GLY A 28 1.18 -4.23 -6.23
C GLY A 28 1.52 -3.21 -7.31
N LEU A 29 0.53 -2.41 -7.72
CA LEU A 29 0.80 -1.16 -8.41
C LEU A 29 1.12 -0.11 -7.34
N VAL A 30 2.37 0.34 -7.29
CA VAL A 30 2.87 1.18 -6.20
C VAL A 30 3.19 2.59 -6.65
N GLY A 31 3.06 3.54 -5.75
CA GLY A 31 3.48 4.93 -5.89
C GLY A 31 3.46 5.66 -4.54
N PRO A 32 4.13 6.82 -4.41
CA PRO A 32 4.21 7.55 -3.16
C PRO A 32 2.82 7.96 -2.64
N ALA A 33 2.54 7.56 -1.39
CA ALA A 33 1.24 7.79 -0.76
C ALA A 33 0.97 9.27 -0.43
N LEU A 34 2.01 10.07 -0.28
CA LEU A 34 1.92 11.48 0.11
C LEU A 34 1.91 12.45 -1.09
N VAL A 35 1.80 11.92 -2.32
CA VAL A 35 1.74 12.71 -3.55
C VAL A 35 0.35 12.55 -4.19
N PRO A 36 -0.56 13.53 -4.07
CA PRO A 36 -1.94 13.42 -4.57
C PRO A 36 -2.04 13.02 -6.05
N ASP A 37 -1.24 13.64 -6.93
CA ASP A 37 -1.26 13.36 -8.37
C ASP A 37 -0.88 11.91 -8.70
N THR A 38 0.05 11.33 -7.93
CA THR A 38 0.40 9.91 -8.03
C THR A 38 -0.79 9.02 -7.70
N ILE A 39 -1.58 9.40 -6.70
CA ILE A 39 -2.76 8.63 -6.30
C ILE A 39 -3.82 8.67 -7.39
N GLU A 40 -4.09 9.84 -7.95
CA GLU A 40 -5.04 9.98 -9.07
C GLU A 40 -4.58 9.19 -10.30
N ARG A 41 -3.28 9.24 -10.65
CA ARG A 41 -2.70 8.44 -11.73
C ARG A 41 -2.90 6.93 -11.50
N ILE A 42 -2.73 6.44 -10.27
CA ILE A 42 -2.98 5.02 -9.92
C ILE A 42 -4.45 4.65 -10.11
N TYR A 43 -5.40 5.51 -9.73
CA TYR A 43 -6.83 5.26 -9.96
C TYR A 43 -7.15 5.20 -11.46
N GLN A 44 -6.60 6.11 -12.26
CA GLN A 44 -6.78 6.14 -13.73
C GLN A 44 -6.22 4.88 -14.40
N VAL A 45 -4.96 4.54 -14.12
CA VAL A 45 -4.28 3.37 -14.71
C VAL A 45 -4.98 2.06 -14.33
N ARG A 46 -5.50 1.96 -13.11
CA ARG A 46 -6.26 0.79 -12.68
C ARG A 46 -7.72 0.79 -13.11
N LYS A 47 -8.23 1.88 -13.67
CA LYS A 47 -9.67 2.09 -13.93
C LYS A 47 -10.49 1.82 -12.65
N ARG A 48 -9.94 2.24 -11.48
CA ARG A 48 -10.50 1.91 -10.18
C ARG A 48 -11.61 2.85 -9.79
N THR A 49 -12.69 2.30 -9.23
CA THR A 49 -13.75 3.09 -8.61
C THR A 49 -13.17 4.07 -7.57
N PRO A 50 -13.37 5.41 -7.74
CA PRO A 50 -12.71 6.42 -6.91
C PRO A 50 -13.02 6.34 -5.40
N THR A 51 -14.14 5.72 -5.02
CA THR A 51 -14.59 5.59 -3.62
C THR A 51 -13.93 4.45 -2.86
N LYS A 52 -13.14 3.58 -3.53
CA LYS A 52 -12.48 2.43 -2.90
C LYS A 52 -11.06 2.81 -2.43
N PRO A 53 -10.78 2.98 -1.13
CA PRO A 53 -9.46 3.35 -0.63
C PRO A 53 -8.36 2.35 -1.02
N LEU A 54 -7.11 2.80 -0.93
CA LEU A 54 -5.92 2.01 -1.24
C LEU A 54 -5.23 1.57 0.06
N ILE A 55 -4.52 0.43 0.02
CA ILE A 55 -3.66 0.00 1.11
C ILE A 55 -2.34 0.76 1.02
N ILE A 56 -1.84 1.24 2.15
CA ILE A 56 -0.57 1.97 2.30
C ILE A 56 0.45 1.06 2.98
N LEU A 57 1.59 0.84 2.33
CA LEU A 57 2.73 0.13 2.88
C LEU A 57 3.61 1.09 3.67
N LEU A 58 4.03 0.66 4.86
CA LEU A 58 4.89 1.40 5.78
C LEU A 58 6.26 0.74 5.89
N GLY A 59 7.33 1.53 6.00
CA GLY A 59 8.67 1.03 6.27
C GLY A 59 8.90 0.68 7.74
N GLN A 60 8.17 1.37 8.64
CA GLN A 60 8.16 1.20 10.09
C GLN A 60 6.85 1.70 10.69
N GLU A 61 6.49 1.24 11.90
CA GLU A 61 5.24 1.63 12.57
C GLU A 61 5.13 3.16 12.77
N LYS A 62 6.24 3.82 13.10
CA LYS A 62 6.30 5.27 13.30
C LYS A 62 5.80 6.08 12.09
N ASN A 63 5.81 5.50 10.88
CA ASN A 63 5.25 6.16 9.69
C ASN A 63 3.73 6.41 9.79
N LEU A 64 3.01 5.79 10.73
CA LEU A 64 1.60 6.12 11.03
C LEU A 64 1.42 7.58 11.47
N ASP A 65 2.42 8.15 12.14
CA ASP A 65 2.40 9.55 12.58
C ASP A 65 2.28 10.54 11.42
N LEU A 66 2.82 10.19 10.23
CA LEU A 66 2.71 11.00 9.01
C LEU A 66 1.25 11.20 8.57
N PHE A 67 0.37 10.28 8.94
CA PHE A 67 -1.07 10.30 8.62
C PHE A 67 -1.92 10.78 9.80
N GLY A 68 -1.30 11.25 10.88
CA GLY A 68 -2.00 11.67 12.09
C GLY A 68 -2.66 10.52 12.86
N VAL A 69 -2.26 9.28 12.59
CA VAL A 69 -2.78 8.09 13.27
C VAL A 69 -1.98 7.83 14.55
N LYS A 70 -2.67 7.76 15.68
CA LYS A 70 -2.09 7.36 16.97
C LYS A 70 -2.75 6.09 17.47
N LEU A 71 -1.95 5.10 17.77
CA LEU A 71 -2.41 3.82 18.33
C LEU A 71 -2.58 3.93 19.85
N SER A 72 -3.65 3.34 20.37
CA SER A 72 -3.75 3.06 21.80
C SER A 72 -2.73 1.98 22.22
N PRO A 73 -2.41 1.85 23.52
CA PRO A 73 -1.51 0.78 23.99
C PRO A 73 -1.97 -0.61 23.56
N GLY A 74 -3.27 -0.91 23.68
CA GLY A 74 -3.84 -2.21 23.26
C GLY A 74 -3.74 -2.45 21.74
N GLN A 75 -3.97 -1.41 20.92
CA GLN A 75 -3.78 -1.51 19.47
C GLN A 75 -2.31 -1.75 19.13
N ARG A 76 -1.38 -1.07 19.79
CA ARG A 76 0.06 -1.27 19.57
C ARG A 76 0.50 -2.69 19.93
N SER A 77 0.07 -3.19 21.08
CA SER A 77 0.37 -4.57 21.50
C SER A 77 -0.14 -5.61 20.48
N LEU A 78 -1.36 -5.43 19.98
CA LEU A 78 -1.90 -6.32 18.95
C LEU A 78 -1.16 -6.19 17.63
N LEU A 79 -0.83 -4.97 17.20
CA LEU A 79 -0.06 -4.75 15.97
C LEU A 79 1.31 -5.41 16.03
N ALA A 80 1.97 -5.42 17.18
CA ALA A 80 3.27 -6.07 17.39
C ALA A 80 3.22 -7.61 17.17
N THR A 81 2.04 -8.24 17.28
CA THR A 81 1.85 -9.66 16.96
C THR A 81 1.58 -9.92 15.48
N LEU A 82 1.17 -8.91 14.72
CA LEU A 82 0.72 -9.02 13.33
C LEU A 82 1.72 -8.41 12.33
N TRP A 83 2.53 -7.45 12.78
CA TRP A 83 3.50 -6.71 11.98
C TRP A 83 4.94 -6.90 12.48
N PRO A 84 5.88 -7.05 11.56
CA PRO A 84 5.75 -7.10 10.09
C PRO A 84 5.05 -8.36 9.61
N GLY A 85 4.09 -8.23 8.66
CA GLY A 85 3.35 -9.38 8.18
C GLY A 85 2.33 -9.08 7.09
N PRO A 86 1.66 -10.13 6.57
CA PRO A 86 0.69 -10.02 5.49
C PRO A 86 -0.71 -9.56 5.98
N VAL A 87 -0.76 -8.68 6.99
CA VAL A 87 -2.00 -8.18 7.57
C VAL A 87 -2.10 -6.67 7.32
N SER A 88 -3.17 -6.25 6.66
CA SER A 88 -3.53 -4.86 6.46
C SER A 88 -4.60 -4.44 7.49
N ILE A 89 -4.44 -3.26 8.07
CA ILE A 89 -5.26 -2.80 9.18
C ILE A 89 -5.88 -1.45 8.84
N ILE A 90 -7.21 -1.37 8.91
CA ILE A 90 -7.96 -0.14 8.74
C ILE A 90 -7.99 0.60 10.08
N LEU A 91 -7.52 1.84 10.04
CA LEU A 91 -7.47 2.75 11.19
C LEU A 91 -8.21 4.04 10.89
N PRO A 92 -8.96 4.60 11.86
CA PRO A 92 -9.63 5.88 11.68
C PRO A 92 -8.61 7.03 11.67
N LEU A 93 -8.89 8.03 10.85
CA LEU A 93 -8.16 9.28 10.85
C LEU A 93 -8.71 10.23 11.92
N LYS A 94 -7.83 11.03 12.52
CA LYS A 94 -8.26 12.15 13.35
C LYS A 94 -8.93 13.22 12.50
N LYS A 95 -9.90 13.96 13.09
CA LYS A 95 -10.66 15.03 12.41
C LYS A 95 -9.73 16.03 11.69
N ALA A 96 -8.64 16.41 12.30
CA ALA A 96 -7.65 17.34 11.71
C ALA A 96 -6.97 16.78 10.43
N ALA A 97 -6.85 15.46 10.28
CA ALA A 97 -6.21 14.82 9.13
C ALA A 97 -7.19 14.56 7.96
N LEU A 98 -8.50 14.58 8.21
CA LEU A 98 -9.50 14.24 7.19
C LEU A 98 -9.41 15.11 5.95
N LYS A 99 -9.35 16.43 6.11
CA LYS A 99 -9.26 17.36 4.96
C LYS A 99 -8.00 17.11 4.14
N HIS A 100 -6.86 16.94 4.81
CA HIS A 100 -5.55 16.75 4.18
C HIS A 100 -5.45 15.46 3.39
N PHE A 101 -6.00 14.34 3.91
CA PHE A 101 -5.92 13.02 3.28
C PHE A 101 -7.20 12.60 2.55
N LYS A 102 -8.06 13.54 2.13
CA LYS A 102 -9.29 13.26 1.38
C LYS A 102 -9.02 12.44 0.12
N TYR A 103 -7.93 12.70 -0.58
CA TYR A 103 -7.49 11.98 -1.76
C TYR A 103 -7.09 10.52 -1.51
N LEU A 104 -6.77 10.13 -0.26
CA LEU A 104 -6.49 8.74 0.14
C LEU A 104 -7.72 8.03 0.70
N HIS A 105 -8.42 8.65 1.66
CA HIS A 105 -9.53 7.99 2.35
C HIS A 105 -10.85 8.03 1.56
N ARG A 106 -10.96 8.84 0.52
CA ARG A 106 -12.09 8.85 -0.43
C ARG A 106 -13.48 8.94 0.22
N GLY A 107 -13.59 9.66 1.33
CA GLY A 107 -14.82 9.85 2.08
C GLY A 107 -15.04 8.87 3.24
N THR A 108 -14.26 7.78 3.36
CA THR A 108 -14.44 6.78 4.44
C THR A 108 -13.97 7.26 5.81
N GLY A 109 -13.11 8.29 5.87
CA GLY A 109 -12.48 8.77 7.11
C GLY A 109 -11.46 7.80 7.70
N THR A 110 -11.11 6.73 6.98
CA THR A 110 -10.19 5.68 7.42
C THR A 110 -9.11 5.41 6.37
N LEU A 111 -7.95 4.90 6.79
CA LEU A 111 -6.90 4.41 5.90
C LEU A 111 -6.50 3.00 6.29
N ALA A 112 -6.14 2.19 5.30
CA ALA A 112 -5.62 0.84 5.49
C ALA A 112 -4.09 0.84 5.40
N PHE A 113 -3.42 0.32 6.41
CA PHE A 113 -1.96 0.26 6.50
C PHE A 113 -1.46 -1.16 6.60
N ARG A 114 -0.24 -1.41 6.10
CA ARG A 114 0.50 -2.66 6.30
C ARG A 114 1.99 -2.38 6.50
N LEU A 115 2.60 -3.07 7.45
CA LEU A 115 4.05 -3.16 7.60
C LEU A 115 4.49 -4.52 7.02
N PRO A 116 5.07 -4.58 5.79
CA PRO A 116 5.35 -5.83 5.12
C PRO A 116 6.53 -6.59 5.74
N TYR A 117 6.51 -7.93 5.65
CA TYR A 117 7.54 -8.79 6.23
C TYR A 117 8.93 -8.65 5.57
N PRO A 118 9.11 -8.59 4.21
CA PRO A 118 10.43 -8.60 3.60
C PRO A 118 11.27 -7.37 3.93
N LYS A 119 12.46 -7.60 4.50
CA LYS A 119 13.40 -6.51 4.85
C LYS A 119 13.71 -5.60 3.67
N ALA A 120 13.96 -6.17 2.46
CA ALA A 120 14.24 -5.39 1.25
C ALA A 120 13.09 -4.42 0.90
N LEU A 121 11.83 -4.85 1.05
CA LEU A 121 10.68 -3.98 0.81
C LEU A 121 10.59 -2.87 1.86
N ARG A 122 10.83 -3.19 3.14
CA ARG A 122 10.89 -2.15 4.19
C ARG A 122 12.04 -1.17 3.97
N THR A 123 13.20 -1.63 3.51
CA THR A 123 14.33 -0.75 3.14
C THR A 123 13.92 0.22 2.03
N LEU A 124 13.20 -0.25 1.00
CA LEU A 124 12.64 0.63 -0.03
C LEU A 124 11.70 1.68 0.59
N LEU A 125 10.76 1.25 1.42
CA LEU A 125 9.77 2.13 2.07
C LEU A 125 10.41 3.14 3.03
N LEU A 126 11.52 2.80 3.69
CA LEU A 126 12.28 3.75 4.49
C LEU A 126 13.00 4.79 3.62
N ALA A 127 13.46 4.38 2.43
CA ALA A 127 14.14 5.28 1.50
C ALA A 127 13.19 6.20 0.72
N THR A 128 11.97 5.73 0.39
CA THR A 128 10.99 6.47 -0.44
C THR A 128 9.89 7.15 0.36
N GLY A 129 9.68 6.76 1.60
CA GLY A 129 8.45 7.01 2.35
C GLY A 129 7.37 5.97 2.07
N PRO A 130 6.18 6.12 2.69
CA PRO A 130 5.04 5.23 2.49
C PRO A 130 4.58 5.18 1.04
N LEU A 131 4.22 3.98 0.55
CA LEU A 131 3.71 3.76 -0.78
C LEU A 131 2.28 3.21 -0.71
N VAL A 132 1.36 3.68 -1.54
CA VAL A 132 0.14 2.92 -1.81
C VAL A 132 0.48 1.67 -2.60
N ALA A 133 -0.27 0.60 -2.40
CA ALA A 133 -0.02 -0.68 -3.06
C ALA A 133 -1.32 -1.48 -3.28
N PRO A 134 -2.27 -0.98 -4.08
CA PRO A 134 -3.34 -1.82 -4.56
C PRO A 134 -2.80 -2.97 -5.42
N SER A 135 -3.58 -4.04 -5.61
CA SER A 135 -3.22 -5.14 -6.49
C SER A 135 -2.92 -4.67 -7.93
N ALA A 136 -1.94 -5.30 -8.58
CA ALA A 136 -1.52 -4.95 -9.94
C ALA A 136 -2.47 -5.56 -10.99
N ASN A 137 -3.65 -4.94 -11.14
CA ASN A 137 -4.66 -5.26 -12.16
C ASN A 137 -5.56 -4.05 -12.43
N PRO A 138 -6.12 -3.88 -13.63
CA PRO A 138 -7.31 -3.09 -13.84
C PRO A 138 -8.47 -3.61 -12.99
N GLU A 139 -9.38 -2.77 -12.53
CA GLU A 139 -10.54 -3.21 -11.75
C GLU A 139 -11.39 -4.18 -12.56
N GLY A 140 -11.87 -5.24 -11.92
CA GLY A 140 -12.63 -6.32 -12.57
C GLY A 140 -11.78 -7.47 -13.10
N LEU A 141 -10.47 -7.29 -13.31
CA LEU A 141 -9.57 -8.36 -13.70
C LEU A 141 -8.86 -8.98 -12.49
N PRO A 142 -8.39 -10.24 -12.57
CA PRO A 142 -7.62 -10.87 -11.51
C PRO A 142 -6.26 -10.16 -11.30
N PRO A 143 -5.71 -10.13 -10.07
CA PRO A 143 -4.37 -9.61 -9.83
C PRO A 143 -3.31 -10.33 -10.66
N ALA A 144 -2.36 -9.57 -11.23
CA ALA A 144 -1.25 -10.15 -11.96
C ALA A 144 -0.46 -11.12 -11.07
N GLN A 145 -0.25 -12.34 -11.55
CA GLN A 145 0.54 -13.38 -10.89
C GLN A 145 2.01 -13.36 -11.33
N THR A 146 2.29 -12.71 -12.45
CA THR A 146 3.63 -12.58 -13.02
C THR A 146 3.86 -11.15 -13.51
N ILE A 147 5.13 -10.76 -13.58
CA ILE A 147 5.49 -9.45 -14.15
C ILE A 147 5.13 -9.36 -15.64
N LYS A 148 5.13 -10.47 -16.37
CA LYS A 148 4.69 -10.53 -17.77
C LYS A 148 3.21 -10.17 -17.89
N GLN A 149 2.37 -10.74 -17.04
CA GLN A 149 0.93 -10.41 -16.99
C GLN A 149 0.70 -8.94 -16.60
N ALA A 150 1.46 -8.41 -15.63
CA ALA A 150 1.38 -6.99 -15.28
C ALA A 150 1.74 -6.08 -16.46
N ARG A 151 2.73 -6.46 -17.30
CA ARG A 151 3.07 -5.74 -18.53
C ARG A 151 1.94 -5.76 -19.55
N VAL A 152 1.20 -6.87 -19.67
CA VAL A 152 0.01 -6.95 -20.51
C VAL A 152 -1.08 -5.99 -20.03
N TYR A 153 -1.26 -5.87 -18.70
CA TYR A 153 -2.27 -4.98 -18.14
C TYR A 153 -1.94 -3.48 -18.29
N PHE A 154 -0.68 -3.10 -18.10
CA PHE A 154 -0.33 -1.69 -17.94
C PHE A 154 0.59 -1.12 -19.03
N GLY A 155 1.29 -1.97 -19.79
CA GLY A 155 2.16 -1.53 -20.91
C GLY A 155 3.10 -0.40 -20.49
N GLY A 156 3.09 0.69 -21.25
CA GLY A 156 3.87 1.91 -20.99
C GLY A 156 3.22 2.91 -20.02
N GLN A 157 2.09 2.59 -19.39
CA GLN A 157 1.39 3.52 -18.48
C GLN A 157 2.07 3.67 -17.12
N VAL A 158 3.04 2.82 -16.80
CA VAL A 158 3.80 2.82 -15.54
C VAL A 158 5.29 2.96 -15.81
N ASP A 159 6.01 3.53 -14.85
CA ASP A 159 7.40 3.94 -15.03
C ASP A 159 8.41 2.82 -14.77
N PHE A 160 8.00 1.73 -14.10
CA PHE A 160 8.85 0.57 -13.85
C PHE A 160 8.08 -0.72 -13.60
N TYR A 161 8.80 -1.84 -13.76
CA TYR A 161 8.35 -3.19 -13.44
C TYR A 161 9.46 -3.92 -12.70
N GLN A 162 9.23 -4.21 -11.41
CA GLN A 162 10.18 -4.92 -10.54
C GLN A 162 9.69 -6.33 -10.25
N ALA A 163 10.28 -7.31 -10.92
CA ALA A 163 9.97 -8.73 -10.68
C ALA A 163 10.50 -9.19 -9.31
N GLY A 164 9.80 -10.15 -8.73
CA GLY A 164 10.16 -10.81 -7.49
C GLY A 164 9.17 -11.91 -7.12
N PRO A 165 9.47 -12.72 -6.11
CA PRO A 165 8.54 -13.74 -5.64
C PRO A 165 7.34 -13.10 -4.94
N VAL A 166 6.15 -13.67 -5.17
CA VAL A 166 4.88 -13.33 -4.52
C VAL A 166 4.19 -14.61 -4.05
N LYS A 167 3.37 -14.51 -3.01
CA LYS A 167 2.58 -15.66 -2.49
C LYS A 167 1.27 -15.88 -3.24
N ASN A 168 0.88 -14.94 -4.11
CA ASN A 168 -0.39 -14.90 -4.84
C ASN A 168 -1.65 -14.93 -3.96
N GLN A 169 -1.51 -14.57 -2.68
CA GLN A 169 -2.60 -14.42 -1.74
C GLN A 169 -2.64 -12.97 -1.26
N PRO A 170 -3.80 -12.28 -1.31
CA PRO A 170 -3.96 -10.95 -0.75
C PRO A 170 -3.68 -10.93 0.76
N SER A 171 -3.35 -9.77 1.30
CA SER A 171 -3.24 -9.61 2.76
C SER A 171 -4.58 -9.86 3.44
N THR A 172 -4.58 -10.43 4.63
CA THR A 172 -5.71 -10.35 5.54
C THR A 172 -6.03 -8.87 5.80
N LEU A 173 -7.32 -8.51 5.79
CA LEU A 173 -7.77 -7.16 6.07
C LEU A 173 -8.60 -7.13 7.34
N ILE A 174 -8.15 -6.38 8.32
CA ILE A 174 -8.85 -6.20 9.60
C ILE A 174 -9.18 -4.71 9.82
N SER A 175 -10.20 -4.46 10.63
CA SER A 175 -10.65 -3.10 10.97
C SER A 175 -10.62 -2.87 12.48
N PHE A 176 -10.12 -1.68 12.86
CA PHE A 176 -10.18 -1.12 14.21
C PHE A 176 -11.02 0.17 14.25
N THR A 177 -12.05 0.28 13.46
CA THR A 177 -12.92 1.47 13.42
C THR A 177 -13.97 1.49 14.52
N GLY A 178 -14.09 0.42 15.29
CA GLY A 178 -15.01 0.28 16.43
C GLY A 178 -14.31 -0.24 17.68
N LYS A 179 -15.07 -0.64 18.67
CA LYS A 179 -14.56 -1.23 19.92
C LYS A 179 -14.00 -2.66 19.73
N LYS A 180 -14.34 -3.33 18.63
CA LYS A 180 -13.94 -4.70 18.33
C LYS A 180 -13.12 -4.75 17.05
N MET A 181 -12.18 -5.71 16.99
CA MET A 181 -11.48 -6.07 15.77
C MET A 181 -12.41 -6.89 14.87
N LEU A 182 -12.55 -6.48 13.60
CA LEU A 182 -13.32 -7.20 12.59
C LEU A 182 -12.41 -7.68 11.47
N VAL A 183 -12.48 -8.95 11.11
CA VAL A 183 -11.82 -9.50 9.92
C VAL A 183 -12.74 -9.32 8.73
N LEU A 184 -12.31 -8.48 7.77
CA LEU A 184 -13.09 -8.14 6.57
C LEU A 184 -12.71 -9.02 5.36
N ARG A 185 -11.50 -9.56 5.36
CA ARG A 185 -10.97 -10.49 4.34
C ARG A 185 -9.87 -11.34 4.96
N LYS A 186 -9.90 -12.65 4.73
CA LYS A 186 -8.83 -13.61 5.01
C LYS A 186 -7.92 -13.80 3.81
#